data_9ab60455849e4d8ee03beb6cf0bd3d7e
#
_entry.id   9ab60455849e4d8ee03beb6cf0bd3d7e
#
_cell.length_a   1.000
_cell.length_b   1.000
_cell.length_c   1.000
_cell.angle_alpha   90.00
_cell.angle_beta   90.00
_cell.angle_gamma   90.00
#
_symmetry.space_group_name_H-M   'P 1'
#
loop_
_entity.id
_entity.type
_entity.pdbx_description
1 polymer ?
#
loop_
_entity_poly.entity_id
_entity_poly.type
_entity_poly.pdbx_seq_one_letter_code
_entity_poly.pdbx_strand_id
1 'polypeptide(L)'
;VTVGECNAPEEDEQARRLLAIAVSRQATKFVSQVTTSRVKLTRIQVQEGMKGKIVGKEGRNARHFEEKAGVDLLLNDEPDAIVVSSFDPFRREVARLALESLVRDGRIHPGRIEELLGEARIQVDQQVRSGGAQAALDLKVAGLHPAILRVLGTLKFRNSFGQNQLDHSIETAWLCGNLAAEMGFDVHLARRAGLLHDLGKALDQTHDGGHAQAGAEFASRYGETAAVVSAIASHHEEVRPESWLDHLVIAADALSGARPGARHGSTQVGLERMMGMEKIAQEIPGVTAAYAVQAGRELRVFVDSTKILDGALSQVAKSIADRFREDLRFPGQIKVTVLRELRAVEVVSR
;
A
#
# COMPACT_ATOMS: atom_id res chain seq x y z
N VAL A 1 -3.28 -7.95 -37.58
CA VAL A 1 -4.19 -7.10 -36.80
C VAL A 1 -3.69 -5.69 -36.96
N THR A 2 -4.40 -4.89 -37.75
CA THR A 2 -4.14 -3.46 -37.96
C THR A 2 -4.30 -2.74 -36.63
N VAL A 3 -3.23 -2.14 -36.14
CA VAL A 3 -3.26 -1.19 -35.03
C VAL A 3 -4.02 0.04 -35.54
N GLY A 4 -5.22 0.29 -35.04
CA GLY A 4 -5.99 1.49 -35.35
C GLY A 4 -5.20 2.72 -34.90
N GLU A 5 -5.19 3.76 -35.74
CA GLU A 5 -4.65 5.05 -35.38
C GLU A 5 -5.43 5.62 -34.21
N CYS A 6 -4.78 5.68 -33.04
CA CYS A 6 -5.33 6.31 -31.85
C CYS A 6 -5.33 7.83 -32.02
N ASN A 7 -6.46 8.48 -31.83
CA ASN A 7 -6.58 9.94 -31.69
C ASN A 7 -5.99 10.38 -30.33
N ALA A 8 -4.68 10.39 -30.22
CA ALA A 8 -3.90 10.60 -29.01
C ALA A 8 -4.30 11.81 -28.12
N PRO A 9 -4.76 12.98 -28.62
CA PRO A 9 -5.13 14.10 -27.74
C PRO A 9 -6.46 13.90 -27.00
N GLU A 10 -7.47 13.32 -27.64
CA GLU A 10 -8.78 13.09 -27.02
C GLU A 10 -8.73 11.93 -26.02
N GLU A 11 -7.98 10.86 -26.33
CA GLU A 11 -7.79 9.72 -25.45
C GLU A 11 -6.97 10.09 -24.21
N ASP A 12 -5.95 10.94 -24.33
CA ASP A 12 -5.15 11.44 -23.21
C ASP A 12 -5.98 12.36 -22.31
N GLU A 13 -6.84 13.22 -22.88
CA GLU A 13 -7.75 14.06 -22.12
C GLU A 13 -8.83 13.24 -21.43
N GLN A 14 -9.37 12.23 -22.09
CA GLN A 14 -10.35 11.32 -21.51
C GLN A 14 -9.73 10.48 -20.39
N ALA A 15 -8.52 9.98 -20.56
CA ALA A 15 -7.77 9.28 -19.52
C ALA A 15 -7.50 10.19 -18.30
N ARG A 16 -7.05 11.43 -18.51
CA ARG A 16 -6.86 12.43 -17.43
C ARG A 16 -8.15 12.76 -16.72
N ARG A 17 -9.26 12.88 -17.44
CA ARG A 17 -10.58 13.13 -16.87
C ARG A 17 -11.05 11.95 -16.01
N LEU A 18 -10.89 10.72 -16.49
CA LEU A 18 -11.19 9.50 -15.74
C LEU A 18 -10.38 9.41 -14.46
N LEU A 19 -9.08 9.67 -14.53
CA LEU A 19 -8.18 9.72 -13.38
C LEU A 19 -8.61 10.80 -12.38
N ALA A 20 -8.93 12.01 -12.85
CA ALA A 20 -9.40 13.10 -12.00
C ALA A 20 -10.71 12.76 -11.29
N ILE A 21 -11.66 12.14 -11.99
CA ILE A 21 -12.95 11.69 -11.42
C ILE A 21 -12.72 10.59 -10.38
N ALA A 22 -11.89 9.59 -10.68
CA ALA A 22 -11.57 8.51 -9.77
C ALA A 22 -10.90 9.02 -8.49
N VAL A 23 -9.92 9.93 -8.61
CA VAL A 23 -9.23 10.57 -7.49
C VAL A 23 -10.18 11.47 -6.69
N SER A 24 -11.01 12.30 -7.33
CA SER A 24 -11.93 13.22 -6.65
C SER A 24 -13.01 12.50 -5.84
N ARG A 25 -13.50 11.36 -6.31
CA ARG A 25 -14.50 10.55 -5.60
C ARG A 25 -13.94 9.91 -4.32
N GLN A 26 -12.63 9.76 -4.21
CA GLN A 26 -11.97 9.11 -3.08
C GLN A 26 -11.25 10.08 -2.13
N ALA A 27 -10.97 11.30 -2.58
CA ALA A 27 -10.17 12.28 -1.82
C ALA A 27 -10.70 12.65 -0.43
N THR A 28 -11.98 12.40 -0.15
CA THR A 28 -12.64 12.80 1.11
C THR A 28 -12.64 11.74 2.21
N LYS A 29 -12.17 10.50 1.94
CA LYS A 29 -12.33 9.37 2.86
C LYS A 29 -11.11 8.99 3.71
N PHE A 30 -9.94 9.60 3.49
CA PHE A 30 -8.70 9.07 4.06
C PHE A 30 -8.02 10.00 5.07
N VAL A 31 -7.90 9.48 6.28
CA VAL A 31 -7.06 10.03 7.36
C VAL A 31 -5.82 9.12 7.48
N SER A 32 -4.63 9.74 7.48
CA SER A 32 -3.38 9.01 7.68
C SER A 32 -3.30 8.42 9.09
N GLN A 33 -3.09 7.12 9.20
CA GLN A 33 -2.91 6.45 10.48
C GLN A 33 -1.44 6.28 10.84
N VAL A 34 -1.13 6.49 12.12
CA VAL A 34 0.21 6.34 12.70
C VAL A 34 0.51 4.86 12.98
N THR A 35 1.75 4.42 12.74
CA THR A 35 2.21 3.02 12.83
C THR A 35 2.38 2.46 14.26
N THR A 36 2.22 3.27 15.31
CA THR A 36 2.41 2.87 16.71
C THR A 36 1.07 2.77 17.44
N SER A 37 0.87 1.69 18.20
CA SER A 37 -0.31 1.55 19.07
C SER A 37 -0.02 2.16 20.42
N ARG A 38 -0.82 3.15 20.80
CA ARG A 38 -0.69 3.90 22.06
C ARG A 38 -1.90 3.65 22.95
N VAL A 39 -1.65 3.40 24.21
CA VAL A 39 -2.68 3.36 25.27
C VAL A 39 -2.49 4.59 26.14
N LYS A 40 -3.40 5.56 26.00
CA LYS A 40 -3.39 6.79 26.80
C LYS A 40 -3.85 6.54 28.21
N LEU A 41 -3.15 7.14 29.18
CA LEU A 41 -3.51 7.17 30.57
C LEU A 41 -4.21 8.48 30.92
N THR A 42 -5.28 8.42 31.71
CA THR A 42 -5.90 9.62 32.29
C THR A 42 -4.98 10.24 33.33
N ARG A 43 -5.19 11.54 33.65
CA ARG A 43 -4.43 12.22 34.70
C ARG A 43 -4.49 11.47 36.05
N ILE A 44 -5.64 10.91 36.40
CA ILE A 44 -5.84 10.14 37.62
C ILE A 44 -4.96 8.88 37.59
N GLN A 45 -4.98 8.12 36.49
CA GLN A 45 -4.19 6.91 36.33
C GLN A 45 -2.66 7.19 36.37
N VAL A 46 -2.21 8.31 35.83
CA VAL A 46 -0.82 8.74 35.93
C VAL A 46 -0.45 9.06 37.39
N GLN A 47 -1.31 9.81 38.09
CA GLN A 47 -1.10 10.17 39.51
C GLN A 47 -1.13 8.93 40.44
N GLU A 48 -1.96 7.95 40.13
CA GLU A 48 -2.03 6.67 40.87
C GLU A 48 -0.89 5.71 40.55
N GLY A 49 0.07 6.11 39.73
CA GLY A 49 1.22 5.29 39.37
C GLY A 49 0.89 4.05 38.55
N MET A 50 -0.07 4.16 37.62
CA MET A 50 -0.54 3.05 36.80
C MET A 50 0.59 2.35 36.05
N LYS A 51 1.56 3.09 35.52
CA LYS A 51 2.75 2.51 34.89
C LYS A 51 3.53 1.61 35.82
N GLY A 52 3.73 2.05 37.07
CA GLY A 52 4.38 1.23 38.11
C GLY A 52 3.62 -0.08 38.42
N LYS A 53 2.27 -0.03 38.44
CA LYS A 53 1.43 -1.23 38.61
C LYS A 53 1.57 -2.18 37.43
N ILE A 54 1.66 -1.66 36.19
CA ILE A 54 1.87 -2.46 34.96
C ILE A 54 3.27 -3.07 34.95
N VAL A 55 4.29 -2.34 35.36
CA VAL A 55 5.65 -2.87 35.52
C VAL A 55 5.66 -3.99 36.57
N GLY A 56 5.03 -3.75 37.70
CA GLY A 56 5.01 -4.65 38.84
C GLY A 56 6.36 -4.75 39.54
N LYS A 57 6.40 -5.54 40.64
CA LYS A 57 7.63 -5.76 41.41
C LYS A 57 8.70 -6.39 40.51
N GLU A 58 9.86 -5.73 40.39
CA GLU A 58 11.00 -6.18 39.58
C GLU A 58 10.67 -6.40 38.08
N GLY A 59 9.65 -5.70 37.55
CA GLY A 59 9.23 -5.83 36.14
C GLY A 59 8.41 -7.09 35.82
N ARG A 60 7.94 -7.80 36.82
CA ARG A 60 7.31 -9.12 36.60
C ARG A 60 6.04 -9.07 35.77
N ASN A 61 5.18 -8.07 35.97
CA ASN A 61 3.92 -7.98 35.22
C ASN A 61 4.17 -7.60 33.78
N ALA A 62 5.07 -6.63 33.53
CA ALA A 62 5.42 -6.20 32.17
C ALA A 62 6.04 -7.37 31.37
N ARG A 63 7.05 -8.05 31.94
CA ARG A 63 7.66 -9.22 31.28
C ARG A 63 6.65 -10.32 30.99
N HIS A 64 5.75 -10.62 31.94
CA HIS A 64 4.71 -11.61 31.73
C HIS A 64 3.74 -11.21 30.61
N PHE A 65 3.36 -9.92 30.56
CA PHE A 65 2.52 -9.38 29.49
C PHE A 65 3.22 -9.47 28.13
N GLU A 66 4.46 -9.03 28.03
CA GLU A 66 5.27 -9.07 26.82
C GLU A 66 5.43 -10.49 26.28
N GLU A 67 5.78 -11.45 27.15
CA GLU A 67 5.93 -12.85 26.79
C GLU A 67 4.61 -13.47 26.28
N LYS A 68 3.50 -13.26 26.97
CA LYS A 68 2.19 -13.83 26.61
C LYS A 68 1.56 -13.18 25.39
N ALA A 69 1.75 -11.88 25.21
CA ALA A 69 1.24 -11.13 24.07
C ALA A 69 2.15 -11.21 22.83
N GLY A 70 3.44 -11.47 23.01
CA GLY A 70 4.46 -11.44 21.94
C GLY A 70 4.70 -10.03 21.42
N VAL A 71 4.83 -9.06 22.34
CA VAL A 71 5.04 -7.63 22.06
C VAL A 71 6.04 -7.04 23.05
N ASP A 72 6.57 -5.85 22.75
CA ASP A 72 7.35 -5.05 23.69
C ASP A 72 6.52 -3.88 24.23
N LEU A 73 6.67 -3.56 25.52
CA LEU A 73 6.05 -2.40 26.17
C LEU A 73 7.08 -1.29 26.38
N LEU A 74 6.90 -0.16 25.70
CA LEU A 74 7.71 1.04 25.90
C LEU A 74 7.01 1.95 26.92
N LEU A 75 7.54 1.98 28.12
CA LEU A 75 6.91 2.64 29.27
C LEU A 75 7.48 4.03 29.56
N ASN A 76 8.68 4.33 29.05
CA ASN A 76 9.46 5.53 29.42
C ASN A 76 9.37 6.66 28.40
N ASP A 77 8.92 6.37 27.18
CA ASP A 77 8.97 7.34 26.06
C ASP A 77 7.97 8.48 26.23
N GLU A 78 6.85 8.24 26.93
CA GLU A 78 5.79 9.22 27.11
C GLU A 78 5.25 9.19 28.54
N PRO A 79 5.07 10.34 29.20
CA PRO A 79 4.61 10.38 30.60
C PRO A 79 3.19 9.87 30.78
N ASP A 80 2.30 10.10 29.81
CA ASP A 80 0.87 9.84 29.85
C ASP A 80 0.39 8.73 28.91
N ALA A 81 1.29 7.94 28.39
CA ALA A 81 0.94 6.82 27.52
C ALA A 81 1.86 5.62 27.72
N ILE A 82 1.37 4.47 27.27
CA ILE A 82 2.13 3.23 27.13
C ILE A 82 2.09 2.87 25.65
N VAL A 83 3.26 2.63 25.07
CA VAL A 83 3.37 2.27 23.65
C VAL A 83 3.59 0.76 23.55
N VAL A 84 2.78 0.10 22.74
CA VAL A 84 2.89 -1.32 22.40
C VAL A 84 3.60 -1.42 21.06
N SER A 85 4.70 -2.14 21.00
CA SER A 85 5.50 -2.38 19.80
C SER A 85 5.47 -3.87 19.42
N SER A 86 5.18 -4.16 18.17
CA SER A 86 5.29 -5.50 17.58
C SER A 86 5.28 -5.40 16.05
N PHE A 87 6.04 -6.25 15.37
CA PHE A 87 5.96 -6.40 13.92
C PHE A 87 4.66 -7.06 13.46
N ASP A 88 4.02 -7.87 14.32
CA ASP A 88 2.74 -8.50 14.06
C ASP A 88 1.60 -7.54 14.45
N PRO A 89 0.85 -6.99 13.48
CA PRO A 89 -0.22 -6.04 13.75
C PRO A 89 -1.40 -6.67 14.52
N PHE A 90 -1.65 -7.97 14.36
CA PHE A 90 -2.68 -8.69 15.10
C PHE A 90 -2.31 -8.79 16.58
N ARG A 91 -1.08 -9.24 16.90
CA ARG A 91 -0.58 -9.30 18.29
C ARG A 91 -0.56 -7.92 18.93
N ARG A 92 -0.12 -6.91 18.19
CA ARG A 92 -0.10 -5.53 18.68
C ARG A 92 -1.49 -5.02 19.04
N GLU A 93 -2.52 -5.30 18.23
CA GLU A 93 -3.89 -4.89 18.51
C GLU A 93 -4.48 -5.68 19.70
N VAL A 94 -4.24 -6.99 19.80
CA VAL A 94 -4.63 -7.79 20.97
C VAL A 94 -4.01 -7.22 22.25
N ALA A 95 -2.71 -6.94 22.21
CA ALA A 95 -2.01 -6.35 23.35
C ALA A 95 -2.54 -4.95 23.70
N ARG A 96 -2.83 -4.11 22.72
CA ARG A 96 -3.42 -2.77 22.93
C ARG A 96 -4.76 -2.85 23.66
N LEU A 97 -5.68 -3.70 23.18
CA LEU A 97 -7.01 -3.85 23.78
C LEU A 97 -6.93 -4.46 25.20
N ALA A 98 -6.08 -5.48 25.38
CA ALA A 98 -5.87 -6.07 26.69
C ALA A 98 -5.28 -5.07 27.69
N LEU A 99 -4.31 -4.24 27.23
CA LEU A 99 -3.70 -3.21 28.08
C LEU A 99 -4.70 -2.11 28.44
N GLU A 100 -5.54 -1.65 27.49
CA GLU A 100 -6.63 -0.71 27.78
C GLU A 100 -7.59 -1.26 28.83
N SER A 101 -7.92 -2.55 28.76
CA SER A 101 -8.79 -3.21 29.72
C SER A 101 -8.12 -3.36 31.08
N LEU A 102 -6.81 -3.69 31.14
CA LEU A 102 -6.02 -3.73 32.38
C LEU A 102 -5.95 -2.35 33.06
N VAL A 103 -5.70 -1.31 32.27
CA VAL A 103 -5.64 0.08 32.76
C VAL A 103 -7.01 0.53 33.32
N ARG A 104 -8.09 0.10 32.70
CA ARG A 104 -9.46 0.40 33.14
C ARG A 104 -9.84 -0.37 34.40
N ASP A 105 -9.49 -1.64 34.46
CA ASP A 105 -9.78 -2.54 35.58
C ASP A 105 -8.91 -2.23 36.83
N GLY A 106 -7.66 -1.81 36.61
CA GLY A 106 -6.71 -1.47 37.67
C GLY A 106 -6.14 -2.67 38.42
N ARG A 107 -6.64 -3.90 38.20
CA ARG A 107 -6.16 -5.16 38.81
C ARG A 107 -5.11 -5.81 37.93
N ILE A 108 -3.83 -5.58 38.22
CA ILE A 108 -2.74 -6.02 37.37
C ILE A 108 -1.95 -7.13 38.07
N HIS A 109 -2.20 -8.36 37.65
CA HIS A 109 -1.48 -9.56 38.06
C HIS A 109 -1.50 -10.59 36.91
N PRO A 110 -0.58 -11.58 36.91
CA PRO A 110 -0.43 -12.54 35.80
C PRO A 110 -1.72 -13.19 35.32
N GLY A 111 -2.53 -13.72 36.25
CA GLY A 111 -3.79 -14.35 35.87
C GLY A 111 -4.79 -13.42 35.20
N ARG A 112 -4.88 -12.14 35.63
CA ARG A 112 -5.75 -11.15 34.97
C ARG A 112 -5.21 -10.71 33.61
N ILE A 113 -3.89 -10.66 33.47
CA ILE A 113 -3.23 -10.37 32.19
C ILE A 113 -3.61 -11.47 31.17
N GLU A 114 -3.49 -12.74 31.51
CA GLU A 114 -3.82 -13.85 30.62
C GLU A 114 -5.31 -13.86 30.23
N GLU A 115 -6.20 -13.61 31.20
CA GLU A 115 -7.64 -13.54 30.99
C GLU A 115 -7.98 -12.43 29.96
N LEU A 116 -7.49 -11.20 30.17
CA LEU A 116 -7.78 -10.06 29.29
C LEU A 116 -7.11 -10.20 27.92
N LEU A 117 -5.94 -10.83 27.81
CA LEU A 117 -5.34 -11.19 26.53
C LEU A 117 -6.22 -12.20 25.78
N GLY A 118 -6.79 -13.18 26.46
CA GLY A 118 -7.74 -14.13 25.87
C GLY A 118 -9.00 -13.45 25.34
N GLU A 119 -9.61 -12.58 26.14
CA GLU A 119 -10.80 -11.80 25.75
C GLU A 119 -10.49 -10.88 24.55
N ALA A 120 -9.37 -10.15 24.60
CA ALA A 120 -8.94 -9.27 23.53
C ALA A 120 -8.69 -10.04 22.23
N ARG A 121 -8.11 -11.25 22.30
CA ARG A 121 -7.87 -12.09 21.13
C ARG A 121 -9.19 -12.50 20.44
N ILE A 122 -10.20 -12.87 21.22
CA ILE A 122 -11.53 -13.19 20.68
C ILE A 122 -12.14 -11.95 20.01
N GLN A 123 -12.04 -10.81 20.65
CA GLN A 123 -12.55 -9.54 20.11
C GLN A 123 -11.87 -9.14 18.81
N VAL A 124 -10.54 -9.25 18.71
CA VAL A 124 -9.79 -8.93 17.50
C VAL A 124 -10.12 -9.95 16.38
N ASP A 125 -10.25 -11.25 16.68
CA ASP A 125 -10.66 -12.25 15.68
C ASP A 125 -12.06 -11.95 15.12
N GLN A 126 -13.00 -11.52 15.97
CA GLN A 126 -14.31 -11.04 15.50
C GLN A 126 -14.21 -9.81 14.59
N GLN A 127 -13.34 -8.84 14.93
CA GLN A 127 -13.12 -7.65 14.09
C GLN A 127 -12.46 -8.02 12.75
N VAL A 128 -11.56 -8.99 12.72
CA VAL A 128 -10.98 -9.54 11.49
C VAL A 128 -12.07 -10.13 10.61
N ARG A 129 -12.89 -11.02 11.15
CA ARG A 129 -13.96 -11.66 10.39
C ARG A 129 -14.98 -10.65 9.85
N SER A 130 -15.42 -9.73 10.71
CA SER A 130 -16.39 -8.69 10.30
C SER A 130 -15.78 -7.70 9.31
N GLY A 131 -14.51 -7.31 9.48
CA GLY A 131 -13.83 -6.36 8.60
C GLY A 131 -13.71 -6.85 7.16
N GLY A 132 -13.27 -8.09 6.97
CA GLY A 132 -13.18 -8.69 5.63
C GLY A 132 -14.55 -8.89 4.97
N ALA A 133 -15.54 -9.35 5.75
CA ALA A 133 -16.91 -9.53 5.24
C ALA A 133 -17.56 -8.19 4.87
N GLN A 134 -17.37 -7.15 5.71
CA GLN A 134 -17.92 -5.82 5.45
C GLN A 134 -17.29 -5.19 4.21
N ALA A 135 -15.96 -5.29 4.04
CA ALA A 135 -15.28 -4.79 2.84
C ALA A 135 -15.82 -5.44 1.56
N ALA A 136 -16.02 -6.76 1.57
CA ALA A 136 -16.60 -7.46 0.43
C ALA A 136 -18.05 -7.02 0.15
N LEU A 137 -18.86 -6.83 1.20
CA LEU A 137 -20.25 -6.37 1.09
C LEU A 137 -20.35 -4.96 0.50
N ASP A 138 -19.57 -4.02 1.03
CA ASP A 138 -19.56 -2.61 0.60
C ASP A 138 -19.16 -2.45 -0.87
N LEU A 139 -18.28 -3.31 -1.35
CA LEU A 139 -17.81 -3.35 -2.73
C LEU A 139 -18.70 -4.21 -3.64
N LYS A 140 -19.70 -4.89 -3.09
CA LYS A 140 -20.57 -5.87 -3.79
C LYS A 140 -19.76 -7.01 -4.44
N VAL A 141 -18.69 -7.45 -3.76
CA VAL A 141 -17.88 -8.61 -4.16
C VAL A 141 -18.41 -9.84 -3.44
N ALA A 142 -19.21 -10.63 -4.15
CA ALA A 142 -19.84 -11.82 -3.59
C ALA A 142 -19.00 -13.11 -3.81
N GLY A 143 -19.25 -14.15 -3.01
CA GLY A 143 -18.70 -15.49 -3.22
C GLY A 143 -17.21 -15.64 -2.91
N LEU A 144 -16.63 -14.78 -2.06
CA LEU A 144 -15.29 -14.99 -1.53
C LEU A 144 -15.26 -16.14 -0.52
N HIS A 145 -14.25 -16.99 -0.62
CA HIS A 145 -14.06 -18.07 0.35
C HIS A 145 -13.83 -17.51 1.77
N PRO A 146 -14.37 -18.15 2.83
CA PRO A 146 -14.19 -17.66 4.21
C PRO A 146 -12.74 -17.46 4.64
N ALA A 147 -11.80 -18.26 4.13
CA ALA A 147 -10.37 -18.10 4.36
C ALA A 147 -9.83 -16.79 3.76
N ILE A 148 -10.27 -16.41 2.55
CA ILE A 148 -9.91 -15.13 1.91
C ILE A 148 -10.47 -13.97 2.72
N LEU A 149 -11.74 -14.02 3.12
CA LEU A 149 -12.36 -12.99 3.96
C LEU A 149 -11.62 -12.78 5.28
N ARG A 150 -11.15 -13.87 5.90
CA ARG A 150 -10.37 -13.80 7.14
C ARG A 150 -9.03 -13.14 6.91
N VAL A 151 -8.27 -13.55 5.89
CA VAL A 151 -6.96 -12.96 5.56
C VAL A 151 -7.12 -11.49 5.18
N LEU A 152 -8.12 -11.15 4.36
CA LEU A 152 -8.45 -9.78 4.02
C LEU A 152 -8.72 -8.92 5.27
N GLY A 153 -9.49 -9.45 6.23
CA GLY A 153 -9.77 -8.74 7.47
C GLY A 153 -8.55 -8.48 8.35
N THR A 154 -7.49 -9.30 8.29
CA THR A 154 -6.26 -9.04 9.05
C THR A 154 -5.51 -7.80 8.55
N LEU A 155 -5.71 -7.40 7.29
CA LEU A 155 -5.15 -6.17 6.72
C LEU A 155 -5.62 -4.90 7.47
N LYS A 156 -6.76 -4.98 8.19
CA LYS A 156 -7.27 -3.89 9.05
C LYS A 156 -6.24 -3.43 10.09
N PHE A 157 -5.39 -4.31 10.55
CA PHE A 157 -4.41 -4.02 11.60
C PHE A 157 -3.00 -3.81 11.04
N ARG A 158 -2.84 -3.90 9.72
CA ARG A 158 -1.56 -3.72 9.05
C ARG A 158 -1.48 -2.36 8.38
N ASN A 159 -0.41 -1.63 8.68
CA ASN A 159 -0.07 -0.39 8.01
C ASN A 159 1.24 -0.58 7.23
N SER A 160 1.27 -0.11 5.99
CA SER A 160 2.47 -0.06 5.15
C SER A 160 2.56 1.33 4.55
N PHE A 161 3.73 1.96 4.64
CA PHE A 161 4.00 3.30 4.13
C PHE A 161 3.01 4.39 4.61
N GLY A 162 2.42 4.20 5.79
CA GLY A 162 1.47 5.14 6.37
C GLY A 162 0.00 4.91 6.00
N GLN A 163 -0.31 3.95 5.14
CA GLN A 163 -1.68 3.55 4.81
C GLN A 163 -2.11 2.29 5.58
N ASN A 164 -3.37 2.28 6.03
CA ASN A 164 -4.01 1.05 6.46
C ASN A 164 -4.25 0.16 5.24
N GLN A 165 -3.84 -1.11 5.32
CA GLN A 165 -3.85 -1.97 4.13
C GLN A 165 -5.25 -2.44 3.73
N LEU A 166 -6.19 -2.58 4.66
CA LEU A 166 -7.59 -2.88 4.31
C LEU A 166 -8.24 -1.67 3.62
N ASP A 167 -8.04 -0.47 4.16
CA ASP A 167 -8.58 0.76 3.57
C ASP A 167 -7.99 1.00 2.18
N HIS A 168 -6.68 0.75 2.00
CA HIS A 168 -6.01 0.80 0.70
C HIS A 168 -6.61 -0.21 -0.29
N SER A 169 -6.83 -1.46 0.11
CA SER A 169 -7.44 -2.49 -0.73
C SER A 169 -8.88 -2.12 -1.14
N ILE A 170 -9.66 -1.55 -0.22
CA ILE A 170 -11.01 -1.05 -0.51
C ILE A 170 -10.96 0.11 -1.52
N GLU A 171 -10.04 1.03 -1.34
CA GLU A 171 -9.87 2.16 -2.26
C GLU A 171 -9.44 1.70 -3.65
N THR A 172 -8.43 0.83 -3.73
CA THR A 172 -7.96 0.26 -5.00
C THR A 172 -9.09 -0.46 -5.71
N ALA A 173 -9.94 -1.21 -4.99
CA ALA A 173 -11.12 -1.85 -5.56
C ALA A 173 -12.15 -0.85 -6.12
N TRP A 174 -12.39 0.26 -5.42
CA TRP A 174 -13.25 1.33 -5.92
C TRP A 174 -12.69 1.99 -7.18
N LEU A 175 -11.39 2.27 -7.20
CA LEU A 175 -10.71 2.82 -8.36
C LEU A 175 -10.80 1.85 -9.56
N CYS A 176 -10.48 0.58 -9.35
CA CYS A 176 -10.63 -0.46 -10.37
C CYS A 176 -12.05 -0.51 -10.94
N GLY A 177 -13.07 -0.53 -10.06
CA GLY A 177 -14.46 -0.56 -10.49
C GLY A 177 -14.90 0.68 -11.26
N ASN A 178 -14.46 1.87 -10.87
CA ASN A 178 -14.76 3.11 -11.56
C ASN A 178 -14.09 3.17 -12.95
N LEU A 179 -12.80 2.82 -13.02
CA LEU A 179 -12.07 2.78 -14.29
C LEU A 179 -12.66 1.72 -15.24
N ALA A 180 -12.99 0.53 -14.72
CA ALA A 180 -13.63 -0.51 -15.52
C ALA A 180 -14.99 -0.06 -16.09
N ALA A 181 -15.82 0.63 -15.30
CA ALA A 181 -17.11 1.15 -15.75
C ALA A 181 -16.95 2.16 -16.90
N GLU A 182 -15.99 3.06 -16.81
CA GLU A 182 -15.74 4.05 -17.86
C GLU A 182 -15.14 3.44 -19.14
N MET A 183 -14.41 2.33 -18.99
CA MET A 183 -13.80 1.61 -20.13
C MET A 183 -14.72 0.51 -20.70
N GLY A 184 -15.90 0.30 -20.13
CA GLY A 184 -16.83 -0.74 -20.57
C GLY A 184 -16.42 -2.17 -20.18
N PHE A 185 -15.58 -2.34 -19.15
CA PHE A 185 -15.15 -3.64 -18.64
C PHE A 185 -16.02 -4.12 -17.46
N ASP A 186 -15.81 -5.37 -17.05
CA ASP A 186 -16.52 -5.95 -15.90
C ASP A 186 -16.12 -5.30 -14.59
N VAL A 187 -17.04 -4.49 -14.05
CA VAL A 187 -16.87 -3.74 -12.79
C VAL A 187 -16.72 -4.66 -11.59
N HIS A 188 -17.43 -5.79 -11.57
CA HIS A 188 -17.39 -6.71 -10.43
C HIS A 188 -16.07 -7.47 -10.38
N LEU A 189 -15.59 -7.92 -11.53
CA LEU A 189 -14.30 -8.57 -11.67
C LEU A 189 -13.17 -7.60 -11.30
N ALA A 190 -13.22 -6.35 -11.76
CA ALA A 190 -12.26 -5.32 -11.47
C ALA A 190 -12.19 -4.98 -9.97
N ARG A 191 -13.35 -4.80 -9.31
CA ARG A 191 -13.41 -4.60 -7.86
C ARG A 191 -12.85 -5.77 -7.08
N ARG A 192 -13.15 -7.00 -7.52
CA ARG A 192 -12.65 -8.22 -6.88
C ARG A 192 -11.13 -8.29 -6.94
N ALA A 193 -10.53 -8.07 -8.11
CA ALA A 193 -9.09 -8.07 -8.28
C ALA A 193 -8.42 -6.95 -7.45
N GLY A 194 -8.94 -5.72 -7.49
CA GLY A 194 -8.44 -4.61 -6.70
C GLY A 194 -8.56 -4.82 -5.19
N LEU A 195 -9.62 -5.50 -4.70
CA LEU A 195 -9.77 -5.83 -3.28
C LEU A 195 -8.73 -6.84 -2.81
N LEU A 196 -8.34 -7.78 -3.66
CA LEU A 196 -7.49 -8.90 -3.30
C LEU A 196 -6.01 -8.72 -3.67
N HIS A 197 -5.63 -7.64 -4.38
CA HIS A 197 -4.27 -7.48 -4.90
C HIS A 197 -3.18 -7.59 -3.81
N ASP A 198 -3.43 -7.05 -2.65
CA ASP A 198 -2.49 -6.99 -1.52
C ASP A 198 -2.72 -8.07 -0.43
N LEU A 199 -3.51 -9.10 -0.74
CA LEU A 199 -3.86 -10.16 0.20
C LEU A 199 -2.63 -10.84 0.83
N GLY A 200 -1.56 -10.98 0.06
CA GLY A 200 -0.32 -11.59 0.52
C GLY A 200 0.41 -10.81 1.59
N LYS A 201 0.15 -9.52 1.75
CA LYS A 201 0.70 -8.73 2.87
C LYS A 201 0.22 -9.23 4.25
N ALA A 202 -0.92 -9.93 4.29
CA ALA A 202 -1.44 -10.53 5.52
C ALA A 202 -0.94 -11.96 5.78
N LEU A 203 -0.25 -12.56 4.81
CA LEU A 203 0.35 -13.88 4.93
C LEU A 203 1.78 -13.77 5.50
N ASP A 204 2.26 -14.85 6.11
CA ASP A 204 3.61 -14.86 6.69
C ASP A 204 4.68 -14.62 5.62
N GLN A 205 5.68 -13.78 5.94
CA GLN A 205 6.72 -13.32 5.01
C GLN A 205 7.80 -14.38 4.70
N THR A 206 7.54 -15.65 4.95
CA THR A 206 8.49 -16.74 4.68
C THR A 206 8.51 -17.22 3.23
N HIS A 207 7.76 -16.56 2.33
CA HIS A 207 7.71 -16.93 0.92
C HIS A 207 8.80 -16.18 0.13
N ASP A 208 9.61 -16.91 -0.59
CA ASP A 208 10.73 -16.41 -1.41
C ASP A 208 10.28 -15.51 -2.59
N GLY A 209 8.98 -15.46 -2.90
CA GLY A 209 8.38 -14.76 -4.06
C GLY A 209 7.68 -13.43 -3.77
N GLY A 210 7.89 -12.83 -2.60
CA GLY A 210 7.20 -11.57 -2.27
C GLY A 210 5.69 -11.73 -2.00
N HIS A 211 5.03 -10.62 -1.56
CA HIS A 211 3.61 -10.68 -1.19
C HIS A 211 2.65 -10.87 -2.38
N ALA A 212 3.03 -10.40 -3.58
CA ALA A 212 2.21 -10.56 -4.78
C ALA A 212 2.04 -12.05 -5.13
N GLN A 213 3.14 -12.78 -5.15
CA GLN A 213 3.14 -14.21 -5.43
C GLN A 213 2.43 -15.00 -4.33
N ALA A 214 2.73 -14.72 -3.06
CA ALA A 214 2.07 -15.38 -1.92
C ALA A 214 0.55 -15.16 -1.93
N GLY A 215 0.11 -13.93 -2.24
CA GLY A 215 -1.31 -13.58 -2.39
C GLY A 215 -1.99 -14.32 -3.53
N ALA A 216 -1.34 -14.41 -4.68
CA ALA A 216 -1.83 -15.11 -5.86
C ALA A 216 -1.99 -16.61 -5.60
N GLU A 217 -0.99 -17.27 -5.00
CA GLU A 217 -1.05 -18.67 -4.64
C GLU A 217 -2.15 -18.97 -3.62
N PHE A 218 -2.29 -18.09 -2.62
CA PHE A 218 -3.37 -18.22 -1.64
C PHE A 218 -4.74 -18.05 -2.30
N ALA A 219 -4.94 -17.03 -3.13
CA ALA A 219 -6.19 -16.79 -3.85
C ALA A 219 -6.55 -17.98 -4.76
N SER A 220 -5.59 -18.51 -5.51
CA SER A 220 -5.76 -19.68 -6.37
C SER A 220 -6.19 -20.91 -5.58
N ARG A 221 -5.54 -21.18 -4.43
CA ARG A 221 -5.88 -22.30 -3.54
C ARG A 221 -7.32 -22.25 -3.03
N TYR A 222 -7.88 -21.07 -2.86
CA TYR A 222 -9.23 -20.87 -2.35
C TYR A 222 -10.24 -20.49 -3.44
N GLY A 223 -9.94 -20.84 -4.70
CA GLY A 223 -10.91 -20.89 -5.79
C GLY A 223 -11.13 -19.57 -6.53
N GLU A 224 -10.19 -18.63 -6.45
CA GLU A 224 -10.22 -17.44 -7.30
C GLU A 224 -9.96 -17.78 -8.76
N THR A 225 -10.54 -17.00 -9.66
CA THR A 225 -10.37 -17.19 -11.10
C THR A 225 -8.95 -16.87 -11.56
N ALA A 226 -8.50 -17.51 -12.64
CA ALA A 226 -7.18 -17.27 -13.20
C ALA A 226 -6.91 -15.78 -13.51
N ALA A 227 -7.94 -15.04 -13.94
CA ALA A 227 -7.83 -13.61 -14.22
C ALA A 227 -7.52 -12.80 -12.94
N VAL A 228 -8.20 -13.09 -11.83
CA VAL A 228 -7.95 -12.43 -10.54
C VAL A 228 -6.58 -12.82 -10.00
N VAL A 229 -6.21 -14.10 -10.09
CA VAL A 229 -4.89 -14.59 -9.66
C VAL A 229 -3.77 -13.92 -10.45
N SER A 230 -3.91 -13.78 -11.78
CA SER A 230 -2.95 -13.04 -12.62
C SER A 230 -2.79 -11.59 -12.18
N ALA A 231 -3.90 -10.90 -11.95
CA ALA A 231 -3.87 -9.50 -11.50
C ALA A 231 -3.20 -9.32 -10.13
N ILE A 232 -3.38 -10.29 -9.21
CA ILE A 232 -2.68 -10.30 -7.92
C ILE A 232 -1.18 -10.53 -8.13
N ALA A 233 -0.78 -11.50 -8.97
CA ALA A 233 0.63 -11.82 -9.18
C ALA A 233 1.40 -10.69 -9.88
N SER A 234 0.75 -9.97 -10.78
CA SER A 234 1.39 -9.01 -11.69
C SER A 234 1.37 -7.55 -11.20
N HIS A 235 0.69 -7.23 -10.07
CA HIS A 235 0.47 -5.82 -9.68
C HIS A 235 1.75 -5.04 -9.36
N HIS A 236 2.88 -5.71 -9.12
CA HIS A 236 4.21 -5.11 -9.00
C HIS A 236 5.13 -5.37 -10.21
N GLU A 237 4.58 -5.88 -11.31
CA GLU A 237 5.31 -6.16 -12.55
C GLU A 237 6.45 -7.21 -12.40
N GLU A 238 6.53 -7.93 -11.27
CA GLU A 238 7.45 -9.07 -11.11
C GLU A 238 7.05 -10.22 -12.04
N VAL A 239 5.73 -10.38 -12.26
CA VAL A 239 5.15 -11.20 -13.33
C VAL A 239 4.63 -10.23 -14.40
N ARG A 240 4.90 -10.53 -15.67
CA ARG A 240 4.47 -9.66 -16.79
C ARG A 240 2.94 -9.58 -16.84
N PRO A 241 2.36 -8.37 -16.81
CA PRO A 241 0.93 -8.19 -16.97
C PRO A 241 0.53 -8.50 -18.42
N GLU A 242 -0.53 -9.30 -18.61
CA GLU A 242 -0.98 -9.75 -19.93
C GLU A 242 -2.42 -9.31 -20.26
N SER A 243 -3.22 -9.03 -19.22
CA SER A 243 -4.63 -8.69 -19.38
C SER A 243 -4.91 -7.21 -19.04
N TRP A 244 -6.07 -6.71 -19.54
CA TRP A 244 -6.57 -5.39 -19.13
C TRP A 244 -6.75 -5.28 -17.62
N LEU A 245 -7.14 -6.39 -16.95
CA LEU A 245 -7.37 -6.43 -15.52
C LEU A 245 -6.07 -6.23 -14.73
N ASP A 246 -4.97 -6.84 -15.20
CA ASP A 246 -3.65 -6.70 -14.59
C ASP A 246 -3.20 -5.22 -14.62
N HIS A 247 -3.27 -4.61 -15.80
CA HIS A 247 -2.92 -3.18 -15.97
C HIS A 247 -3.83 -2.26 -15.17
N LEU A 248 -5.12 -2.59 -15.07
CA LEU A 248 -6.08 -1.79 -14.31
C LEU A 248 -5.75 -1.80 -12.81
N VAL A 249 -5.41 -2.97 -12.26
CA VAL A 249 -5.01 -3.10 -10.85
C VAL A 249 -3.71 -2.35 -10.58
N ILE A 250 -2.70 -2.48 -11.44
CA ILE A 250 -1.44 -1.71 -11.34
C ILE A 250 -1.71 -0.20 -11.31
N ALA A 251 -2.56 0.30 -12.21
CA ALA A 251 -2.90 1.71 -12.27
C ALA A 251 -3.65 2.19 -11.02
N ALA A 252 -4.61 1.41 -10.55
CA ALA A 252 -5.40 1.75 -9.37
C ALA A 252 -4.58 1.72 -8.08
N ASP A 253 -3.68 0.75 -7.90
CA ASP A 253 -2.74 0.69 -6.78
C ASP A 253 -1.80 1.90 -6.78
N ALA A 254 -1.21 2.22 -7.93
CA ALA A 254 -0.35 3.40 -8.09
C ALA A 254 -1.09 4.70 -7.75
N LEU A 255 -2.35 4.85 -8.18
CA LEU A 255 -3.18 6.00 -7.87
C LEU A 255 -3.47 6.12 -6.37
N SER A 256 -3.86 5.02 -5.72
CA SER A 256 -4.10 5.00 -4.28
C SER A 256 -2.82 5.35 -3.50
N GLY A 257 -1.66 4.83 -3.92
CA GLY A 257 -0.37 5.09 -3.28
C GLY A 257 0.20 6.49 -3.52
N ALA A 258 -0.19 7.17 -4.60
CA ALA A 258 0.34 8.48 -4.99
C ALA A 258 -0.39 9.67 -4.36
N ARG A 259 -1.51 9.45 -3.65
CA ARG A 259 -2.30 10.55 -3.07
C ARG A 259 -1.55 11.31 -1.99
N PRO A 260 -1.73 12.64 -1.92
CA PRO A 260 -1.23 13.43 -0.81
C PRO A 260 -1.74 12.88 0.53
N GLY A 261 -0.82 12.57 1.46
CA GLY A 261 -1.15 12.01 2.77
C GLY A 261 -1.27 10.48 2.84
N ALA A 262 -1.25 9.76 1.72
CA ALA A 262 -1.26 8.30 1.71
C ALA A 262 0.03 7.70 2.31
N ARG A 263 1.17 8.39 2.16
CA ARG A 263 2.48 7.97 2.67
C ARG A 263 3.04 9.05 3.60
N HIS A 264 2.88 8.89 4.91
CA HIS A 264 3.51 9.77 5.89
C HIS A 264 4.98 9.38 6.15
N GLY A 265 5.85 10.38 6.14
CA GLY A 265 7.26 10.29 6.55
C GLY A 265 8.29 10.07 5.44
N SER A 266 7.89 9.61 4.24
CA SER A 266 8.82 9.46 3.12
C SER A 266 8.55 10.45 1.97
N THR A 267 7.49 11.25 2.07
CA THR A 267 7.00 12.09 0.96
C THR A 267 8.01 13.17 0.58
N GLN A 268 8.64 13.80 1.56
CA GLN A 268 9.61 14.87 1.28
C GLN A 268 10.92 14.30 0.73
N VAL A 269 11.46 13.25 1.35
CA VAL A 269 12.68 12.56 0.88
C VAL A 269 12.43 11.84 -0.46
N GLY A 270 11.26 11.24 -0.63
CA GLY A 270 10.86 10.60 -1.88
C GLY A 270 10.65 11.62 -3.00
N LEU A 271 10.00 12.76 -2.70
CA LEU A 271 9.80 13.84 -3.65
C LEU A 271 11.12 14.51 -4.05
N GLU A 272 11.97 14.82 -3.09
CA GLU A 272 13.33 15.37 -3.33
C GLU A 272 14.15 14.41 -4.19
N ARG A 273 14.06 13.11 -3.96
CA ARG A 273 14.71 12.09 -4.79
C ARG A 273 14.14 12.07 -6.21
N MET A 274 12.83 12.06 -6.38
CA MET A 274 12.20 12.08 -7.71
C MET A 274 12.57 13.35 -8.48
N MET A 275 12.51 14.51 -7.83
CA MET A 275 12.95 15.77 -8.41
C MET A 275 14.45 15.75 -8.75
N GLY A 276 15.28 15.13 -7.90
CA GLY A 276 16.71 14.93 -8.18
C GLY A 276 16.96 14.06 -9.41
N MET A 277 16.21 12.96 -9.57
CA MET A 277 16.28 12.11 -10.76
C MET A 277 15.89 12.85 -12.04
N GLU A 278 14.78 13.58 -12.01
CA GLU A 278 14.31 14.38 -13.13
C GLU A 278 15.32 15.46 -13.52
N LYS A 279 15.90 16.15 -12.54
CA LYS A 279 16.92 17.17 -12.73
C LYS A 279 18.19 16.61 -13.36
N ILE A 280 18.72 15.50 -12.84
CA ILE A 280 19.91 14.84 -13.40
C ILE A 280 19.69 14.44 -14.85
N ALA A 281 18.52 13.91 -15.19
CA ALA A 281 18.21 13.53 -16.56
C ALA A 281 18.08 14.77 -17.49
N GLN A 282 17.48 15.85 -17.01
CA GLN A 282 17.33 17.10 -17.78
C GLN A 282 18.67 17.80 -18.06
N GLU A 283 19.72 17.53 -17.26
CA GLU A 283 21.07 18.03 -17.52
C GLU A 283 21.76 17.31 -18.69
N ILE A 284 21.24 16.18 -19.15
CA ILE A 284 21.81 15.44 -20.30
C ILE A 284 21.44 16.15 -21.61
N PRO A 285 22.43 16.48 -22.47
CA PRO A 285 22.17 17.15 -23.73
C PRO A 285 21.19 16.36 -24.63
N GLY A 286 20.16 17.04 -25.11
CA GLY A 286 19.15 16.45 -25.99
C GLY A 286 17.92 15.87 -25.23
N VAL A 287 17.91 15.89 -23.91
CA VAL A 287 16.71 15.59 -23.11
C VAL A 287 15.80 16.83 -23.09
N THR A 288 14.52 16.63 -23.42
CA THR A 288 13.49 17.68 -23.43
C THR A 288 12.62 17.66 -22.19
N ALA A 289 12.35 16.46 -21.66
CA ALA A 289 11.61 16.27 -20.42
C ALA A 289 12.00 14.94 -19.76
N ALA A 290 11.84 14.88 -18.45
CA ALA A 290 12.01 13.64 -17.68
C ALA A 290 10.97 13.61 -16.57
N TYR A 291 10.38 12.43 -16.34
CA TYR A 291 9.35 12.21 -15.33
C TYR A 291 9.65 10.95 -14.54
N ALA A 292 9.77 11.10 -13.24
CA ALA A 292 9.87 9.98 -12.32
C ALA A 292 8.47 9.41 -12.08
N VAL A 293 8.28 8.15 -12.43
CA VAL A 293 7.01 7.43 -12.27
C VAL A 293 7.18 6.23 -11.33
N GLN A 294 6.08 5.55 -10.97
CA GLN A 294 6.11 4.40 -10.05
C GLN A 294 6.85 4.69 -8.73
N ALA A 295 6.54 5.83 -8.11
CA ALA A 295 7.20 6.30 -6.88
C ALA A 295 8.74 6.34 -6.96
N GLY A 296 9.30 6.67 -8.14
CA GLY A 296 10.73 6.79 -8.39
C GLY A 296 11.43 5.45 -8.67
N ARG A 297 10.70 4.41 -9.07
CA ARG A 297 11.27 3.14 -9.55
C ARG A 297 11.53 3.15 -11.06
N GLU A 298 10.83 4.01 -11.81
CA GLU A 298 11.07 4.23 -13.24
C GLU A 298 11.25 5.72 -13.53
N LEU A 299 12.20 6.07 -14.39
CA LEU A 299 12.35 7.39 -14.98
C LEU A 299 12.04 7.31 -16.46
N ARG A 300 11.04 8.06 -16.93
CA ARG A 300 10.72 8.22 -18.35
C ARG A 300 11.34 9.51 -18.85
N VAL A 301 12.19 9.40 -19.89
CA VAL A 301 12.96 10.49 -20.44
C VAL A 301 12.57 10.70 -21.90
N PHE A 302 12.16 11.90 -22.23
CA PHE A 302 11.82 12.30 -23.59
C PHE A 302 13.00 13.06 -24.18
N VAL A 303 13.40 12.72 -25.41
CA VAL A 303 14.51 13.34 -26.10
C VAL A 303 14.06 14.10 -27.34
N ASP A 304 14.82 15.13 -27.69
CA ASP A 304 14.63 15.89 -28.89
C ASP A 304 14.89 14.99 -30.11
N SER A 305 13.82 14.70 -30.85
CA SER A 305 13.86 13.82 -32.01
C SER A 305 14.72 14.32 -33.18
N THR A 306 15.06 15.63 -33.18
CA THR A 306 15.94 16.24 -34.20
C THR A 306 17.41 16.09 -33.85
N LYS A 307 17.74 15.93 -32.54
CA LYS A 307 19.12 15.87 -32.06
C LYS A 307 19.57 14.45 -31.72
N ILE A 308 18.65 13.63 -31.23
CA ILE A 308 18.93 12.27 -30.79
C ILE A 308 18.28 11.27 -31.75
N LEU A 309 19.10 10.50 -32.44
CA LEU A 309 18.65 9.44 -33.34
C LEU A 309 18.43 8.10 -32.55
N ASP A 310 17.67 7.17 -33.13
CA ASP A 310 17.31 5.90 -32.52
C ASP A 310 18.52 5.12 -31.99
N GLY A 311 19.63 5.11 -32.75
CA GLY A 311 20.87 4.43 -32.36
C GLY A 311 21.56 5.01 -31.11
N ALA A 312 21.22 6.25 -30.72
CA ALA A 312 21.80 6.91 -29.56
C ALA A 312 20.96 6.77 -28.27
N LEU A 313 19.73 6.25 -28.34
CA LEU A 313 18.83 6.13 -27.19
C LEU A 313 19.42 5.28 -26.07
N SER A 314 20.03 4.16 -26.40
CA SER A 314 20.69 3.28 -25.43
C SER A 314 21.86 3.96 -24.71
N GLN A 315 22.59 4.82 -25.41
CA GLN A 315 23.71 5.56 -24.83
C GLN A 315 23.22 6.66 -23.88
N VAL A 316 22.12 7.36 -24.20
CA VAL A 316 21.47 8.32 -23.31
C VAL A 316 20.98 7.62 -22.04
N ALA A 317 20.29 6.47 -22.17
CA ALA A 317 19.84 5.69 -21.03
C ALA A 317 21.00 5.26 -20.12
N LYS A 318 22.11 4.81 -20.71
CA LYS A 318 23.31 4.43 -19.98
C LYS A 318 23.94 5.61 -19.25
N SER A 319 24.08 6.76 -19.92
CA SER A 319 24.65 7.98 -19.30
C SER A 319 23.83 8.45 -18.10
N ILE A 320 22.49 8.38 -18.18
CA ILE A 320 21.60 8.69 -17.05
C ILE A 320 21.80 7.67 -15.91
N ALA A 321 21.84 6.39 -16.24
CA ALA A 321 22.03 5.33 -15.23
C ALA A 321 23.39 5.45 -14.51
N ASP A 322 24.44 5.82 -15.22
CA ASP A 322 25.77 6.03 -14.64
C ASP A 322 25.77 7.23 -13.69
N ARG A 323 25.17 8.37 -14.10
CA ARG A 323 24.98 9.54 -13.22
C ARG A 323 24.17 9.20 -11.96
N PHE A 324 23.13 8.36 -12.09
CA PHE A 324 22.36 7.92 -10.92
C PHE A 324 23.19 7.13 -9.92
N ARG A 325 24.13 6.29 -10.39
CA ARG A 325 25.04 5.55 -9.50
C ARG A 325 26.01 6.46 -8.75
N GLU A 326 26.41 7.55 -9.36
CA GLU A 326 27.35 8.52 -8.78
C GLU A 326 26.65 9.50 -7.82
N ASP A 327 25.51 10.06 -8.23
CA ASP A 327 24.89 11.22 -7.59
C ASP A 327 23.71 10.87 -6.67
N LEU A 328 23.13 9.65 -6.75
CA LEU A 328 21.94 9.27 -5.99
C LEU A 328 22.16 8.04 -5.13
N ARG A 329 21.68 8.12 -3.89
CA ARG A 329 21.52 6.93 -3.03
C ARG A 329 20.09 6.43 -3.14
N PHE A 330 19.90 5.21 -3.62
CA PHE A 330 18.57 4.59 -3.76
C PHE A 330 18.58 3.12 -3.35
N PRO A 331 17.55 2.65 -2.64
CA PRO A 331 17.35 1.23 -2.38
C PRO A 331 16.70 0.58 -3.61
N GLY A 332 17.21 -0.58 -4.02
CA GLY A 332 16.65 -1.37 -5.11
C GLY A 332 17.11 -0.96 -6.50
N GLN A 333 16.29 -1.18 -7.53
CA GLN A 333 16.56 -0.90 -8.92
C GLN A 333 15.75 0.30 -9.44
N ILE A 334 16.34 1.09 -10.33
CA ILE A 334 15.66 2.15 -11.07
C ILE A 334 15.71 1.79 -12.55
N LYS A 335 14.53 1.73 -13.19
CA LYS A 335 14.40 1.55 -14.62
C LYS A 335 14.48 2.89 -15.32
N VAL A 336 15.38 3.06 -16.27
CA VAL A 336 15.48 4.27 -17.11
C VAL A 336 14.95 3.95 -18.51
N THR A 337 13.84 4.58 -18.88
CA THR A 337 13.20 4.43 -20.19
C THR A 337 13.37 5.72 -21.00
N VAL A 338 14.09 5.66 -22.10
CA VAL A 338 14.30 6.81 -23.01
C VAL A 338 13.36 6.67 -24.21
N LEU A 339 12.58 7.71 -24.45
CA LEU A 339 11.56 7.78 -25.49
C LEU A 339 11.90 8.87 -26.50
N ARG A 340 11.87 8.52 -27.78
CA ARG A 340 11.94 9.46 -28.90
C ARG A 340 10.60 9.47 -29.61
N GLU A 341 9.97 10.63 -29.65
CA GLU A 341 8.64 10.78 -30.22
C GLU A 341 8.69 11.65 -31.51
N LEU A 342 8.02 11.16 -32.54
CA LEU A 342 7.79 11.93 -33.79
C LEU A 342 6.28 12.11 -33.92
N ARG A 343 5.84 13.38 -34.00
CA ARG A 343 4.43 13.71 -34.21
C ARG A 343 4.25 14.40 -35.54
N ALA A 344 3.32 13.92 -36.35
CA ALA A 344 2.77 14.65 -37.51
C ALA A 344 1.34 15.05 -37.14
N VAL A 345 1.02 16.35 -37.29
CA VAL A 345 -0.33 16.87 -36.98
C VAL A 345 -0.86 17.56 -38.25
N GLU A 346 -2.04 17.12 -38.71
CA GLU A 346 -2.78 17.77 -39.77
C GLU A 346 -4.12 18.25 -39.23
N VAL A 347 -4.41 19.54 -39.35
CA VAL A 347 -5.67 20.14 -38.89
C VAL A 347 -6.59 20.34 -40.07
N VAL A 348 -7.71 19.61 -40.12
CA VAL A 348 -8.78 19.81 -41.09
C VAL A 348 -9.83 20.74 -40.50
N SER A 349 -9.96 21.95 -41.00
CA SER A 349 -11.06 22.86 -40.69
C SER A 349 -12.15 22.75 -41.76
N ARG A 350 -13.42 22.76 -41.36
CA ARG A 350 -14.60 22.90 -42.21
C ARG A 350 -14.89 24.36 -42.44
#